data_0aafa6d579b10189f2d4264b7a3ac364
#
_entry.id   0aafa6d579b10189f2d4264b7a3ac364
#
_cell.length_a   1.000
_cell.length_b   1.000
_cell.length_c   1.000
_cell.angle_alpha   90.00
_cell.angle_beta   90.00
_cell.angle_gamma   90.00
#
_symmetry.space_group_name_H-M   'P 1'
#
loop_
_entity.id
_entity.type
_entity.pdbx_description
1 polymer ?
#
loop_
_entity_poly.entity_id
_entity_poly.type
_entity_poly.pdbx_seq_one_letter_code
_entity_poly.pdbx_strand_id
1 'polypeptide(L)'
;MNLRNYSFMGAFSALMAGAALIAPAQVYAQQQGVEELTRGPVHEAFATTVNYDPEPGLLVRTAPPEMIEEIPPDERPDGDNVAWIPGYWGWDEEAGNFIWISGIWRNLPPDRQWIPGYWAAEGNQWQWTSGYWSGEETQEVAYYSKPPKSIESGPNVAAPSDNYVWISGTWVNREERYAWRPGYWEPAHENWTWVPAHYQWTRRGYVFVDGYWDHDVGRRGVVFAPVRFQGDYYRQPDYHYTPTTVIVLNVFLNHLFVRPSYGHYYFGDYYSPRYRNEGYYDSYSYQNSRRGYDPIFVYDRWT
;
A
#
# COMPACT_ATOMS: atom_id res chain seq x y z
N MET A 1 -22.98 -77.43 31.49
CA MET A 1 -22.76 -76.20 32.29
C MET A 1 -21.45 -75.59 31.87
N ASN A 2 -21.49 -74.78 30.81
CA ASN A 2 -20.27 -74.25 30.16
C ASN A 2 -20.31 -72.73 30.19
N LEU A 3 -19.37 -72.14 30.93
CA LEU A 3 -19.16 -70.73 30.97
C LEU A 3 -18.27 -70.34 29.76
N ARG A 4 -18.75 -69.46 28.91
CA ARG A 4 -18.01 -68.88 27.78
C ARG A 4 -17.25 -67.64 28.25
N ASN A 5 -15.95 -67.68 28.11
CA ASN A 5 -15.06 -66.52 28.27
C ASN A 5 -15.17 -65.63 27.03
N TYR A 6 -15.48 -64.35 27.21
CA TYR A 6 -15.30 -63.29 26.20
C TYR A 6 -13.97 -62.56 26.45
N SER A 7 -13.06 -62.72 25.51
CA SER A 7 -11.82 -61.92 25.47
C SER A 7 -12.15 -60.56 24.87
N PHE A 8 -11.86 -59.51 25.60
CA PHE A 8 -11.88 -58.15 25.09
C PHE A 8 -10.50 -57.88 24.40
N MET A 9 -10.56 -57.66 23.10
CA MET A 9 -9.45 -57.13 22.31
C MET A 9 -9.43 -55.61 22.43
N GLY A 10 -8.50 -55.05 23.19
CA GLY A 10 -8.27 -53.61 23.27
C GLY A 10 -7.56 -53.13 22.02
N ALA A 11 -8.15 -52.22 21.28
CA ALA A 11 -7.52 -51.51 20.19
C ALA A 11 -6.63 -50.38 20.76
N PHE A 12 -5.33 -50.52 20.58
CA PHE A 12 -4.41 -49.43 20.84
C PHE A 12 -4.47 -48.43 19.68
N SER A 13 -5.10 -47.30 19.91
CA SER A 13 -4.99 -46.13 19.01
C SER A 13 -3.66 -45.44 19.27
N ALA A 14 -2.74 -45.56 18.33
CA ALA A 14 -1.51 -44.78 18.34
C ALA A 14 -1.81 -43.34 17.94
N LEU A 15 -1.78 -42.40 18.90
CA LEU A 15 -1.73 -40.98 18.63
C LEU A 15 -0.35 -40.66 18.06
N MET A 16 -0.31 -40.40 16.75
CA MET A 16 0.84 -39.75 16.10
C MET A 16 0.81 -38.27 16.47
N ALA A 17 1.58 -37.88 17.45
CA ALA A 17 1.86 -36.48 17.73
C ALA A 17 2.73 -35.93 16.60
N GLY A 18 2.12 -35.21 15.67
CA GLY A 18 2.83 -34.42 14.69
C GLY A 18 3.58 -33.28 15.39
N ALA A 19 4.90 -33.43 15.52
CA ALA A 19 5.76 -32.32 15.93
C ALA A 19 5.75 -31.30 14.80
N ALA A 20 4.97 -30.21 14.94
CA ALA A 20 5.11 -29.02 14.12
C ALA A 20 6.53 -28.47 14.38
N LEU A 21 7.38 -28.56 13.38
CA LEU A 21 8.66 -27.85 13.37
C LEU A 21 8.34 -26.36 13.30
N ILE A 22 8.21 -25.73 14.46
CA ILE A 22 8.24 -24.28 14.59
C ILE A 22 9.69 -23.91 14.31
N ALA A 23 9.96 -23.40 13.11
CA ALA A 23 11.22 -22.71 12.86
C ALA A 23 11.38 -21.63 13.93
N PRO A 24 12.56 -21.50 14.56
CA PRO A 24 12.77 -20.43 15.52
C PRO A 24 12.56 -19.11 14.77
N ALA A 25 11.48 -18.37 15.08
CA ALA A 25 11.40 -16.98 14.74
C ALA A 25 12.65 -16.34 15.35
N GLN A 26 13.48 -15.71 14.52
CA GLN A 26 14.55 -14.88 15.03
C GLN A 26 13.88 -13.79 15.88
N VAL A 27 14.01 -13.90 17.17
CA VAL A 27 13.55 -12.90 18.11
C VAL A 27 14.53 -11.74 17.96
N TYR A 28 14.26 -10.85 17.04
CA TYR A 28 14.94 -9.56 17.04
C TYR A 28 14.60 -8.89 18.38
N ALA A 29 15.62 -8.42 19.09
CA ALA A 29 15.42 -7.71 20.32
C ALA A 29 14.56 -6.46 19.98
N GLN A 30 13.33 -6.40 20.51
CA GLN A 30 12.45 -5.26 20.30
C GLN A 30 13.21 -3.99 20.68
N GLN A 31 13.31 -3.05 19.76
CA GLN A 31 14.01 -1.80 20.00
C GLN A 31 13.31 -1.04 21.14
N GLN A 32 14.07 -0.54 22.08
CA GLN A 32 13.50 0.15 23.24
C GLN A 32 12.66 1.35 22.82
N GLY A 33 11.42 1.40 23.29
CA GLY A 33 10.49 2.49 22.98
C GLY A 33 9.83 2.41 21.61
N VAL A 34 9.89 1.26 20.93
CA VAL A 34 9.22 1.00 19.65
C VAL A 34 8.06 0.02 19.88
N GLU A 35 6.87 0.41 19.46
CA GLU A 35 5.67 -0.42 19.42
C GLU A 35 5.33 -0.72 17.96
N GLU A 36 5.47 -1.96 17.52
CA GLU A 36 5.07 -2.42 16.19
C GLU A 36 3.55 -2.54 16.11
N LEU A 37 2.98 -1.99 15.04
CA LEU A 37 1.53 -1.96 14.87
C LEU A 37 1.08 -3.13 13.99
N THR A 38 0.08 -3.86 14.47
CA THR A 38 -0.53 -5.00 13.74
C THR A 38 -1.51 -4.57 12.66
N ARG A 39 -1.75 -3.27 12.52
CA ARG A 39 -2.57 -2.63 11.47
C ARG A 39 -2.11 -1.21 11.25
N GLY A 40 -2.38 -0.67 10.07
CA GLY A 40 -2.06 0.71 9.76
C GLY A 40 -1.84 0.97 8.28
N PRO A 41 -1.35 2.16 7.94
CA PRO A 41 -1.05 2.50 6.56
C PRO A 41 0.14 1.72 6.03
N VAL A 42 0.06 1.37 4.75
CA VAL A 42 1.15 0.80 3.97
C VAL A 42 1.95 1.94 3.35
N HIS A 43 3.26 1.80 3.24
CA HIS A 43 4.11 2.79 2.59
C HIS A 43 3.64 3.08 1.15
N GLU A 44 3.42 4.35 0.80
CA GLU A 44 2.86 4.75 -0.51
C GLU A 44 3.66 4.24 -1.71
N ALA A 45 4.99 4.18 -1.61
CA ALA A 45 5.82 3.67 -2.70
C ALA A 45 5.63 2.18 -2.97
N PHE A 46 5.09 1.41 -2.02
CA PHE A 46 4.78 0.00 -2.24
C PHE A 46 3.51 -0.17 -3.07
N ALA A 47 2.48 0.59 -2.74
CA ALA A 47 1.19 0.51 -3.42
C ALA A 47 0.54 1.90 -3.46
N THR A 48 0.29 2.38 -4.66
CA THR A 48 -0.35 3.67 -4.90
C THR A 48 -1.84 3.48 -5.13
N THR A 49 -2.66 4.21 -4.41
CA THR A 49 -4.10 4.27 -4.68
C THR A 49 -4.36 5.18 -5.88
N VAL A 50 -5.17 4.71 -6.84
CA VAL A 50 -5.59 5.54 -7.97
C VAL A 50 -6.98 6.08 -7.72
N ASN A 51 -7.09 7.39 -7.49
CA ASN A 51 -8.35 8.07 -7.24
C ASN A 51 -8.80 8.84 -8.49
N TYR A 52 -10.06 8.64 -8.92
CA TYR A 52 -10.60 9.32 -10.11
C TYR A 52 -11.05 10.76 -9.86
N ASP A 53 -11.14 11.18 -8.61
CA ASP A 53 -11.40 12.55 -8.19
C ASP A 53 -10.40 12.93 -7.09
N PRO A 54 -9.14 13.21 -7.45
CA PRO A 54 -8.10 13.51 -6.47
C PRO A 54 -8.41 14.81 -5.72
N GLU A 55 -8.38 14.71 -4.40
CA GLU A 55 -8.64 15.81 -3.47
C GLU A 55 -7.36 16.18 -2.70
N PRO A 56 -7.32 17.38 -2.11
CA PRO A 56 -6.25 17.73 -1.17
C PRO A 56 -6.06 16.70 -0.08
N GLY A 57 -4.81 16.43 0.27
CA GLY A 57 -4.49 15.47 1.31
C GLY A 57 -4.94 15.89 2.70
N LEU A 58 -4.79 14.95 3.65
CA LEU A 58 -5.23 15.10 5.04
C LEU A 58 -4.68 16.36 5.70
N LEU A 59 -5.54 17.06 6.45
CA LEU A 59 -5.19 18.20 7.28
C LEU A 59 -5.20 17.81 8.76
N VAL A 60 -4.11 18.09 9.48
CA VAL A 60 -3.98 17.86 10.91
C VAL A 60 -3.52 19.11 11.64
N ARG A 61 -3.84 19.24 12.93
CA ARG A 61 -3.48 20.41 13.73
C ARG A 61 -2.09 20.29 14.39
N THR A 62 -1.60 19.08 14.51
CA THR A 62 -0.33 18.77 15.13
C THR A 62 0.79 18.83 14.11
N ALA A 63 1.90 19.47 14.43
CA ALA A 63 3.08 19.44 13.56
C ALA A 63 3.69 18.03 13.54
N PRO A 64 4.15 17.55 12.36
CA PRO A 64 4.90 16.30 12.32
C PRO A 64 6.20 16.45 13.13
N PRO A 65 6.63 15.36 13.79
CA PRO A 65 7.94 15.36 14.44
C PRO A 65 9.09 15.48 13.41
N GLU A 66 10.30 15.68 13.91
CA GLU A 66 11.50 15.61 13.06
C GLU A 66 11.65 14.22 12.45
N MET A 67 12.21 14.16 11.24
CA MET A 67 12.45 12.91 10.54
C MET A 67 13.40 12.01 11.32
N ILE A 68 13.15 10.72 11.28
CA ILE A 68 13.98 9.69 11.92
C ILE A 68 14.96 9.15 10.87
N GLU A 69 16.20 8.96 11.25
CA GLU A 69 17.16 8.26 10.43
C GLU A 69 16.92 6.75 10.50
N GLU A 70 16.61 6.16 9.33
CA GLU A 70 16.46 4.72 9.20
C GLU A 70 17.72 4.06 8.68
N ILE A 71 18.10 2.94 9.31
CA ILE A 71 19.09 2.02 8.78
C ILE A 71 18.34 0.89 8.07
N PRO A 72 18.49 0.72 6.75
CA PRO A 72 17.85 -0.36 6.02
C PRO A 72 18.23 -1.73 6.62
N PRO A 73 17.25 -2.64 6.84
CA PRO A 73 17.57 -3.99 7.29
C PRO A 73 18.24 -4.81 6.17
N ASP A 74 18.93 -5.88 6.57
CA ASP A 74 19.67 -6.75 5.66
C ASP A 74 18.77 -7.59 4.74
N GLU A 75 17.48 -7.76 5.09
CA GLU A 75 16.48 -8.53 4.32
C GLU A 75 16.12 -7.82 3.01
N ARG A 76 17.09 -7.66 2.14
CA ARG A 76 16.87 -7.10 0.80
C ARG A 76 16.34 -8.19 -0.13
N PRO A 77 15.24 -7.94 -0.87
CA PRO A 77 14.74 -8.88 -1.87
C PRO A 77 15.70 -9.02 -3.06
N ASP A 78 15.63 -10.15 -3.74
CA ASP A 78 16.32 -10.34 -5.02
C ASP A 78 15.78 -9.39 -6.09
N GLY A 79 16.63 -8.88 -6.93
CA GLY A 79 16.27 -8.00 -8.05
C GLY A 79 17.42 -7.09 -8.48
N ASP A 80 17.41 -6.72 -9.75
CA ASP A 80 18.47 -5.87 -10.33
C ASP A 80 18.28 -4.38 -10.01
N ASN A 81 17.03 -3.96 -9.75
CA ASN A 81 16.68 -2.55 -9.53
C ASN A 81 15.98 -2.35 -8.18
N VAL A 82 16.58 -2.89 -7.10
CA VAL A 82 16.05 -2.78 -5.75
C VAL A 82 16.72 -1.64 -5.01
N ALA A 83 15.91 -0.73 -4.46
CA ALA A 83 16.35 0.39 -3.66
C ALA A 83 15.61 0.46 -2.32
N TRP A 84 16.27 1.04 -1.32
CA TRP A 84 15.63 1.43 -0.07
C TRP A 84 14.90 2.76 -0.27
N ILE A 85 13.62 2.79 0.10
CA ILE A 85 12.83 4.02 0.16
C ILE A 85 12.55 4.29 1.64
N PRO A 86 13.07 5.40 2.19
CA PRO A 86 12.92 5.72 3.62
C PRO A 86 11.47 5.89 4.04
N GLY A 87 11.20 5.60 5.31
CA GLY A 87 9.92 5.84 5.94
C GLY A 87 9.60 7.33 6.15
N TYR A 88 8.43 7.57 6.67
CA TYR A 88 7.93 8.91 6.92
C TYR A 88 6.85 8.92 8.02
N TRP A 89 6.60 10.09 8.60
CA TRP A 89 5.51 10.26 9.56
C TRP A 89 4.14 10.20 8.88
N GLY A 90 3.32 9.24 9.28
CA GLY A 90 1.92 9.14 8.93
C GLY A 90 1.02 9.56 10.11
N TRP A 91 -0.23 9.90 9.83
CA TRP A 91 -1.19 10.26 10.86
C TRP A 91 -2.10 9.08 11.19
N ASP A 92 -2.13 8.71 12.47
CA ASP A 92 -3.11 7.77 13.01
C ASP A 92 -4.30 8.56 13.58
N GLU A 93 -5.42 8.56 12.85
CA GLU A 93 -6.61 9.29 13.28
C GLU A 93 -7.25 8.72 14.53
N GLU A 94 -7.14 7.40 14.75
CA GLU A 94 -7.72 6.76 15.92
C GLU A 94 -6.96 7.15 17.19
N ALA A 95 -5.65 7.20 17.12
CA ALA A 95 -4.81 7.66 18.23
C ALA A 95 -4.69 9.19 18.29
N GLY A 96 -5.05 9.91 17.23
CA GLY A 96 -4.89 11.36 17.11
C GLY A 96 -3.42 11.80 17.21
N ASN A 97 -2.50 10.99 16.67
CA ASN A 97 -1.07 11.21 16.79
C ASN A 97 -0.31 10.69 15.57
N PHE A 98 0.95 11.09 15.42
CA PHE A 98 1.84 10.56 14.39
C PHE A 98 2.34 9.16 14.73
N ILE A 99 2.43 8.34 13.71
CA ILE A 99 3.10 7.04 13.69
C ILE A 99 4.15 7.08 12.58
N TRP A 100 5.17 6.23 12.69
CA TRP A 100 6.17 6.08 11.66
C TRP A 100 5.77 4.98 10.69
N ILE A 101 5.60 5.33 9.43
CA ILE A 101 5.42 4.37 8.34
C ILE A 101 6.81 3.96 7.92
N SER A 102 7.21 2.75 8.30
CA SER A 102 8.57 2.24 8.06
C SER A 102 8.92 2.25 6.59
N GLY A 103 10.18 2.51 6.27
CA GLY A 103 10.71 2.41 4.93
C GLY A 103 10.58 1.00 4.35
N ILE A 104 10.86 0.87 3.08
CA ILE A 104 10.68 -0.38 2.34
C ILE A 104 11.86 -0.67 1.42
N TRP A 105 12.17 -1.94 1.25
CA TRP A 105 12.91 -2.40 0.09
C TRP A 105 11.95 -2.50 -1.10
N ARG A 106 12.24 -1.79 -2.17
CA ARG A 106 11.36 -1.68 -3.33
C ARG A 106 12.09 -2.07 -4.61
N ASN A 107 11.54 -3.05 -5.32
CA ASN A 107 11.92 -3.31 -6.70
C ASN A 107 11.24 -2.24 -7.55
N LEU A 108 12.02 -1.28 -8.05
CA LEU A 108 11.49 -0.07 -8.69
C LEU A 108 10.76 -0.43 -9.98
N PRO A 109 9.60 0.17 -10.27
CA PRO A 109 8.94 0.02 -11.56
C PRO A 109 9.88 0.51 -12.68
N PRO A 110 9.88 -0.14 -13.85
CA PRO A 110 10.71 0.27 -14.98
C PRO A 110 10.49 1.73 -15.36
N ASP A 111 11.56 2.46 -15.62
CA ASP A 111 11.56 3.86 -16.07
C ASP A 111 10.82 4.82 -15.10
N ARG A 112 10.79 4.50 -13.81
CA ARG A 112 10.13 5.29 -12.77
C ARG A 112 11.07 5.64 -11.64
N GLN A 113 10.87 6.85 -11.10
CA GLN A 113 11.50 7.33 -9.89
C GLN A 113 10.44 7.71 -8.85
N TRP A 114 10.71 7.44 -7.59
CA TRP A 114 9.82 7.80 -6.50
C TRP A 114 9.99 9.26 -6.10
N ILE A 115 8.90 10.01 -6.13
CA ILE A 115 8.83 11.36 -5.55
C ILE A 115 8.13 11.22 -4.19
N PRO A 116 8.85 11.41 -3.07
CA PRO A 116 8.29 11.18 -1.74
C PRO A 116 7.19 12.19 -1.39
N GLY A 117 6.22 11.72 -0.62
CA GLY A 117 5.23 12.56 0.02
C GLY A 117 5.83 13.40 1.16
N TYR A 118 5.11 14.43 1.58
CA TYR A 118 5.57 15.32 2.65
C TYR A 118 4.44 16.05 3.35
N TRP A 119 4.68 16.40 4.60
CA TRP A 119 3.84 17.32 5.37
C TRP A 119 4.29 18.76 5.15
N ALA A 120 3.34 19.67 4.97
CA ALA A 120 3.63 21.10 4.84
C ALA A 120 2.65 21.93 5.67
N ALA A 121 3.14 23.02 6.24
CA ALA A 121 2.30 23.95 7.00
C ALA A 121 1.26 24.62 6.09
N GLU A 122 0.01 24.65 6.55
CA GLU A 122 -1.14 25.31 5.92
C GLU A 122 -1.88 26.12 6.99
N GLY A 123 -1.57 27.40 7.08
CA GLY A 123 -2.05 28.27 8.19
C GLY A 123 -1.61 27.74 9.56
N ASN A 124 -2.55 27.32 10.38
CA ASN A 124 -2.32 26.73 11.69
C ASN A 124 -2.45 25.19 11.70
N GLN A 125 -2.42 24.58 10.55
CA GLN A 125 -2.54 23.13 10.33
C GLN A 125 -1.38 22.63 9.50
N TRP A 126 -1.31 21.31 9.32
CA TRP A 126 -0.34 20.63 8.47
C TRP A 126 -1.09 19.76 7.47
N GLN A 127 -0.71 19.85 6.21
CA GLN A 127 -1.33 19.13 5.11
C GLN A 127 -0.38 18.11 4.52
N TRP A 128 -0.87 16.88 4.35
CA TRP A 128 -0.16 15.83 3.64
C TRP A 128 -0.25 16.03 2.13
N THR A 129 0.87 15.87 1.47
CA THR A 129 0.95 15.73 0.00
C THR A 129 1.52 14.35 -0.27
N SER A 130 0.73 13.47 -0.88
CA SER A 130 1.15 12.09 -1.18
C SER A 130 2.26 12.04 -2.20
N GLY A 131 3.15 11.04 -2.07
CA GLY A 131 4.15 10.71 -3.05
C GLY A 131 3.57 10.10 -4.33
N TYR A 132 4.40 9.98 -5.36
CA TYR A 132 4.00 9.36 -6.62
C TYR A 132 5.21 8.88 -7.44
N TRP A 133 4.95 7.95 -8.34
CA TRP A 133 5.95 7.47 -9.30
C TRP A 133 5.99 8.37 -10.53
N SER A 134 7.06 9.11 -10.69
CA SER A 134 7.33 9.97 -11.86
C SER A 134 8.09 9.20 -12.93
N GLY A 135 8.02 9.61 -14.18
CA GLY A 135 8.92 9.11 -15.21
C GLY A 135 10.38 9.48 -14.88
N GLU A 136 11.32 8.55 -15.10
CA GLU A 136 12.75 8.75 -14.77
C GLU A 136 13.36 9.94 -15.53
N GLU A 137 12.95 10.16 -16.77
CA GLU A 137 13.42 11.28 -17.60
C GLU A 137 12.75 12.62 -17.29
N THR A 138 11.80 12.67 -16.34
CA THR A 138 11.07 13.89 -16.02
C THR A 138 11.99 14.87 -15.26
N GLN A 139 12.53 15.85 -15.95
CA GLN A 139 13.38 16.89 -15.35
C GLN A 139 12.57 18.03 -14.75
N GLU A 140 11.38 18.31 -15.28
CA GLU A 140 10.49 19.39 -14.83
C GLU A 140 9.07 18.90 -14.67
N VAL A 141 8.49 19.13 -13.49
CA VAL A 141 7.11 18.72 -13.17
C VAL A 141 6.13 19.76 -13.66
N ALA A 142 5.23 19.38 -14.56
CA ALA A 142 4.12 20.22 -14.99
C ALA A 142 2.96 20.15 -13.98
N TYR A 143 2.42 21.33 -13.62
CA TYR A 143 1.29 21.45 -12.71
C TYR A 143 0.06 21.95 -13.46
N TYR A 144 -1.06 21.28 -13.24
CA TYR A 144 -2.32 21.54 -13.91
C TYR A 144 -3.39 22.04 -12.94
N SER A 145 -4.42 22.67 -13.45
CA SER A 145 -5.66 22.93 -12.71
C SER A 145 -6.34 21.61 -12.35
N LYS A 146 -7.34 21.64 -11.44
CA LYS A 146 -8.10 20.42 -11.10
C LYS A 146 -8.69 19.78 -12.37
N PRO A 147 -8.42 18.49 -12.62
CA PRO A 147 -9.03 17.79 -13.75
C PRO A 147 -10.54 17.71 -13.58
N PRO A 148 -11.31 17.63 -14.67
CA PRO A 148 -12.73 17.37 -14.59
C PRO A 148 -12.98 16.02 -13.91
N LYS A 149 -14.13 15.87 -13.28
CA LYS A 149 -14.53 14.58 -12.69
C LYS A 149 -14.47 13.48 -13.75
N SER A 150 -13.90 12.33 -13.38
CA SER A 150 -13.79 11.19 -14.28
C SER A 150 -15.17 10.75 -14.79
N ILE A 151 -15.23 10.42 -16.07
CA ILE A 151 -16.39 9.83 -16.73
C ILE A 151 -16.17 8.33 -16.99
N GLU A 152 -15.09 7.73 -16.38
CA GLU A 152 -14.83 6.31 -16.48
C GLU A 152 -16.00 5.50 -15.92
N SER A 153 -16.46 4.54 -16.73
CA SER A 153 -17.59 3.68 -16.37
C SER A 153 -17.24 2.17 -16.46
N GLY A 154 -15.97 1.89 -16.70
CA GLY A 154 -15.49 0.54 -16.96
C GLY A 154 -15.60 0.16 -18.44
N PRO A 155 -15.29 -1.10 -18.79
CA PRO A 155 -15.31 -1.55 -20.17
C PRO A 155 -16.72 -1.45 -20.78
N ASN A 156 -16.78 -0.85 -21.96
CA ASN A 156 -18.00 -0.72 -22.77
C ASN A 156 -18.07 -1.77 -23.90
N VAL A 157 -17.02 -2.57 -24.03
CA VAL A 157 -16.90 -3.72 -24.94
C VAL A 157 -16.34 -4.92 -24.16
N ALA A 158 -16.72 -6.13 -24.58
CA ALA A 158 -16.18 -7.33 -23.95
C ALA A 158 -14.66 -7.44 -24.14
N ALA A 159 -13.98 -8.08 -23.18
CA ALA A 159 -12.58 -8.42 -23.33
C ALA A 159 -12.36 -9.30 -24.56
N PRO A 160 -11.28 -9.11 -25.33
CA PRO A 160 -10.94 -9.98 -26.46
C PRO A 160 -10.73 -11.45 -26.04
N SER A 161 -10.18 -11.66 -24.83
CA SER A 161 -10.02 -12.96 -24.15
C SER A 161 -9.75 -12.72 -22.66
N ASP A 162 -9.67 -13.82 -21.88
CA ASP A 162 -9.50 -13.75 -20.41
C ASP A 162 -8.13 -13.19 -19.97
N ASN A 163 -7.15 -13.14 -20.90
CA ASN A 163 -5.81 -12.60 -20.61
C ASN A 163 -5.66 -11.10 -20.97
N TYR A 164 -6.75 -10.32 -20.92
CA TYR A 164 -6.73 -8.88 -21.09
C TYR A 164 -7.12 -8.15 -19.82
N VAL A 165 -6.46 -7.02 -19.55
CA VAL A 165 -6.80 -6.10 -18.47
C VAL A 165 -7.40 -4.82 -19.05
N TRP A 166 -8.38 -4.26 -18.35
CA TRP A 166 -8.96 -2.98 -18.74
C TRP A 166 -8.07 -1.84 -18.26
N ILE A 167 -7.60 -1.04 -19.18
CA ILE A 167 -6.91 0.21 -18.91
C ILE A 167 -7.96 1.31 -18.86
N SER A 168 -8.15 1.87 -17.68
CA SER A 168 -9.14 2.92 -17.45
C SER A 168 -8.87 4.15 -18.30
N GLY A 169 -9.92 4.78 -18.80
CA GLY A 169 -9.85 6.09 -19.43
C GLY A 169 -9.43 7.18 -18.42
N THR A 170 -8.89 8.25 -18.94
CA THR A 170 -8.46 9.39 -18.13
C THR A 170 -8.55 10.71 -18.91
N TRP A 171 -8.67 11.82 -18.19
CA TRP A 171 -8.49 13.13 -18.77
C TRP A 171 -6.99 13.36 -19.05
N VAL A 172 -6.69 13.91 -20.22
CA VAL A 172 -5.33 14.37 -20.56
C VAL A 172 -5.38 15.85 -20.86
N ASN A 173 -4.43 16.62 -20.34
CA ASN A 173 -4.35 18.05 -20.64
C ASN A 173 -3.57 18.26 -21.93
N ARG A 174 -4.15 18.97 -22.87
CA ARG A 174 -3.54 19.39 -24.13
C ARG A 174 -3.79 20.89 -24.30
N GLU A 175 -2.74 21.67 -24.34
CA GLU A 175 -2.83 23.13 -24.54
C GLU A 175 -3.84 23.80 -23.60
N GLU A 176 -3.69 23.52 -22.30
CA GLU A 176 -4.58 23.99 -21.20
C GLU A 176 -6.04 23.54 -21.27
N ARG A 177 -6.35 22.55 -22.11
CA ARG A 177 -7.67 21.94 -22.23
C ARG A 177 -7.63 20.48 -21.87
N TYR A 178 -8.66 20.03 -21.15
CA TYR A 178 -8.85 18.63 -20.86
C TYR A 178 -9.58 17.93 -22.02
N ALA A 179 -8.99 16.83 -22.51
CA ALA A 179 -9.60 15.92 -23.47
C ALA A 179 -9.70 14.54 -22.83
N TRP A 180 -10.82 13.84 -23.04
CA TRP A 180 -10.99 12.50 -22.53
C TRP A 180 -10.25 11.49 -23.42
N ARG A 181 -9.36 10.70 -22.84
CA ARG A 181 -8.76 9.53 -23.45
C ARG A 181 -9.55 8.29 -22.98
N PRO A 182 -10.32 7.63 -23.87
CA PRO A 182 -11.11 6.45 -23.49
C PRO A 182 -10.24 5.31 -22.99
N GLY A 183 -10.83 4.47 -22.13
CA GLY A 183 -10.21 3.21 -21.74
C GLY A 183 -10.16 2.20 -22.90
N TYR A 184 -9.32 1.18 -22.74
CA TYR A 184 -9.13 0.13 -23.73
C TYR A 184 -8.66 -1.17 -23.08
N TRP A 185 -8.76 -2.27 -23.80
CA TRP A 185 -8.22 -3.55 -23.38
C TRP A 185 -6.77 -3.70 -23.79
N GLU A 186 -5.91 -4.10 -22.85
CA GLU A 186 -4.49 -4.39 -23.07
C GLU A 186 -4.22 -5.85 -22.68
N PRO A 187 -3.36 -6.59 -23.42
CA PRO A 187 -2.91 -7.90 -22.96
C PRO A 187 -2.28 -7.81 -21.57
N ALA A 188 -2.69 -8.70 -20.69
CA ALA A 188 -2.08 -8.79 -19.37
C ALA A 188 -0.66 -9.36 -19.50
N HIS A 189 0.21 -8.89 -18.63
CA HIS A 189 1.60 -9.35 -18.55
C HIS A 189 1.78 -10.15 -17.27
N GLU A 190 2.25 -11.38 -17.40
CA GLU A 190 2.55 -12.23 -16.25
C GLU A 190 3.57 -11.54 -15.33
N ASN A 191 3.30 -11.55 -14.03
CA ASN A 191 4.10 -10.90 -12.97
C ASN A 191 4.13 -9.35 -13.00
N TRP A 192 3.21 -8.73 -13.75
CA TRP A 192 3.10 -7.28 -13.85
C TRP A 192 1.68 -6.82 -13.54
N THR A 193 1.59 -5.70 -12.85
CA THR A 193 0.34 -5.04 -12.49
C THR A 193 0.27 -3.68 -13.19
N TRP A 194 -0.81 -3.42 -13.93
CA TRP A 194 -1.01 -2.10 -14.53
C TRP A 194 -1.47 -1.09 -13.52
N VAL A 195 -0.77 0.04 -13.41
CA VAL A 195 -1.21 1.24 -12.69
C VAL A 195 -1.68 2.26 -13.73
N PRO A 196 -2.99 2.60 -13.79
CA PRO A 196 -3.49 3.50 -14.80
C PRO A 196 -3.03 4.94 -14.58
N ALA A 197 -2.99 5.70 -15.67
CA ALA A 197 -2.69 7.12 -15.61
C ALA A 197 -3.74 7.87 -14.76
N HIS A 198 -3.26 8.76 -13.91
CA HIS A 198 -4.09 9.51 -12.97
C HIS A 198 -3.49 10.86 -12.64
N TYR A 199 -4.25 11.70 -11.96
CA TYR A 199 -3.75 12.95 -11.40
C TYR A 199 -3.49 12.78 -9.91
N GLN A 200 -2.34 13.25 -9.47
CA GLN A 200 -1.97 13.38 -8.07
C GLN A 200 -2.12 14.85 -7.66
N TRP A 201 -2.87 15.12 -6.59
CA TRP A 201 -2.94 16.46 -6.02
C TRP A 201 -1.62 16.83 -5.35
N THR A 202 -1.18 18.07 -5.56
CA THR A 202 -0.09 18.72 -4.83
C THR A 202 -0.49 20.15 -4.47
N ARG A 203 0.22 20.77 -3.55
CA ARG A 203 -0.02 22.17 -3.18
C ARG A 203 0.19 23.18 -4.32
N ARG A 204 0.93 22.80 -5.36
CA ARG A 204 1.20 23.64 -6.55
C ARG A 204 0.19 23.40 -7.68
N GLY A 205 -0.70 22.43 -7.54
CA GLY A 205 -1.62 22.00 -8.56
C GLY A 205 -1.63 20.49 -8.71
N TYR A 206 -2.20 20.00 -9.79
CA TYR A 206 -2.30 18.57 -10.06
C TYR A 206 -1.17 18.12 -10.98
N VAL A 207 -0.51 17.04 -10.63
CA VAL A 207 0.53 16.40 -11.45
C VAL A 207 -0.10 15.22 -12.18
N PHE A 208 0.15 15.12 -13.48
CA PHE A 208 -0.26 13.97 -14.26
C PHE A 208 0.79 12.86 -14.12
N VAL A 209 0.37 11.71 -13.63
CA VAL A 209 1.17 10.49 -13.55
C VAL A 209 0.75 9.59 -14.70
N ASP A 210 1.65 9.35 -15.66
CA ASP A 210 1.40 8.41 -16.74
C ASP A 210 1.20 6.99 -16.24
N GLY A 211 0.35 6.21 -16.91
CA GLY A 211 0.19 4.79 -16.61
C GLY A 211 1.48 4.01 -16.82
N TYR A 212 1.68 2.97 -16.01
CA TYR A 212 2.89 2.16 -16.05
C TYR A 212 2.64 0.73 -15.58
N TRP A 213 3.52 -0.16 -15.98
CA TRP A 213 3.59 -1.50 -15.43
C TRP A 213 4.45 -1.50 -14.17
N ASP A 214 3.88 -1.98 -13.09
CA ASP A 214 4.57 -2.21 -11.83
C ASP A 214 4.73 -3.72 -11.61
N HIS A 215 5.70 -4.12 -10.81
CA HIS A 215 5.83 -5.51 -10.41
C HIS A 215 4.57 -5.99 -9.69
N ASP A 216 4.23 -7.27 -9.83
CA ASP A 216 3.19 -7.87 -9.00
C ASP A 216 3.54 -7.74 -7.51
N VAL A 217 2.53 -7.88 -6.64
CA VAL A 217 2.71 -7.65 -5.21
C VAL A 217 3.79 -8.53 -4.59
N GLY A 218 3.91 -9.78 -5.05
CA GLY A 218 4.89 -10.74 -4.54
C GLY A 218 6.34 -10.39 -4.90
N ARG A 219 6.55 -9.63 -5.96
CA ARG A 219 7.88 -9.23 -6.47
C ARG A 219 8.20 -7.75 -6.22
N ARG A 220 7.26 -7.02 -5.69
CA ARG A 220 7.34 -5.56 -5.53
C ARG A 220 8.35 -5.14 -4.48
N GLY A 221 8.57 -5.95 -3.45
CA GLY A 221 9.52 -5.65 -2.40
C GLY A 221 9.14 -6.20 -1.03
N VAL A 222 9.76 -5.66 0.01
CA VAL A 222 9.52 -6.02 1.40
C VAL A 222 8.92 -4.84 2.14
N VAL A 223 7.75 -5.04 2.73
CA VAL A 223 7.01 -4.05 3.52
C VAL A 223 7.17 -4.36 5.00
N PHE A 224 7.44 -3.33 5.78
CA PHE A 224 7.57 -3.44 7.22
C PHE A 224 6.36 -2.82 7.93
N ALA A 225 6.07 -3.33 9.13
CA ALA A 225 5.01 -2.80 9.96
C ALA A 225 5.27 -1.33 10.32
N PRO A 226 4.25 -0.47 10.32
CA PRO A 226 4.38 0.85 10.90
C PRO A 226 4.57 0.74 12.41
N VAL A 227 5.21 1.74 13.00
CA VAL A 227 5.53 1.74 14.42
C VAL A 227 5.08 3.01 15.12
N ARG A 228 4.83 2.90 16.42
CA ARG A 228 4.65 4.02 17.31
C ARG A 228 5.86 4.13 18.24
N PHE A 229 6.49 5.29 18.24
CA PHE A 229 7.55 5.57 19.18
C PHE A 229 6.96 6.02 20.52
N GLN A 230 7.41 5.41 21.59
CA GLN A 230 7.00 5.73 22.96
C GLN A 230 8.06 6.63 23.62
N GLY A 231 7.62 7.70 24.28
CA GLY A 231 8.52 8.65 24.90
C GLY A 231 9.36 9.45 23.91
N ASP A 232 10.51 9.95 24.36
CA ASP A 232 11.38 10.83 23.57
C ASP A 232 12.66 10.13 23.04
N TYR A 233 12.71 8.81 23.04
CA TYR A 233 13.91 8.07 22.60
C TYR A 233 14.33 8.41 21.17
N TYR A 234 13.37 8.54 20.28
CA TYR A 234 13.63 8.84 18.86
C TYR A 234 14.16 10.26 18.62
N ARG A 235 14.11 11.13 19.63
CA ARG A 235 14.63 12.52 19.57
C ARG A 235 16.08 12.63 19.99
N GLN A 236 16.71 11.54 20.39
CA GLN A 236 18.12 11.57 20.79
C GLN A 236 19.00 11.74 19.54
N PRO A 237 20.09 12.53 19.60
CA PRO A 237 20.88 12.88 18.43
C PRO A 237 21.45 11.70 17.61
N ASP A 238 21.72 10.58 18.26
CA ASP A 238 22.30 9.39 17.63
C ASP A 238 21.30 8.23 17.52
N TYR A 239 20.01 8.55 17.57
CA TYR A 239 18.97 7.53 17.46
C TYR A 239 18.80 7.10 15.99
N HIS A 240 18.91 5.79 15.77
CA HIS A 240 18.62 5.15 14.49
C HIS A 240 17.51 4.12 14.67
N TYR A 241 16.68 3.98 13.68
CA TYR A 241 15.64 2.96 13.64
C TYR A 241 15.90 1.98 12.50
N THR A 242 15.79 0.69 12.78
CA THR A 242 15.81 -0.37 11.76
C THR A 242 14.49 -1.14 11.83
N PRO A 243 13.68 -1.15 10.77
CA PRO A 243 12.47 -1.97 10.73
C PRO A 243 12.79 -3.46 10.84
N THR A 244 12.04 -4.19 11.66
CA THR A 244 12.27 -5.61 11.93
C THR A 244 11.09 -6.51 11.59
N THR A 245 9.86 -6.01 11.70
CA THR A 245 8.66 -6.81 11.45
C THR A 245 8.16 -6.67 10.03
N VAL A 246 8.38 -7.73 9.25
CA VAL A 246 7.89 -7.84 7.86
C VAL A 246 6.40 -8.18 7.85
N ILE A 247 5.64 -7.47 7.01
CA ILE A 247 4.24 -7.78 6.74
C ILE A 247 4.19 -8.92 5.71
N VAL A 248 3.60 -10.06 6.11
CA VAL A 248 3.45 -11.23 5.23
C VAL A 248 2.38 -10.95 4.18
N LEU A 249 2.78 -10.83 2.91
CA LEU A 249 1.95 -10.38 1.80
C LEU A 249 0.67 -11.21 1.60
N ASN A 250 0.72 -12.54 1.76
CA ASN A 250 -0.47 -13.39 1.60
C ASN A 250 -1.59 -13.10 2.61
N VAL A 251 -1.22 -12.70 3.83
CA VAL A 251 -2.17 -12.26 4.86
C VAL A 251 -2.63 -10.82 4.57
N PHE A 252 -1.73 -10.01 4.07
CA PHE A 252 -1.93 -8.62 3.74
C PHE A 252 -3.01 -8.42 2.66
N LEU A 253 -2.98 -9.17 1.55
CA LEU A 253 -3.94 -9.01 0.45
C LEU A 253 -5.39 -9.27 0.87
N ASN A 254 -5.62 -10.20 1.79
CA ASN A 254 -6.96 -10.51 2.28
C ASN A 254 -7.54 -9.46 3.23
N HIS A 255 -6.70 -8.55 3.75
CA HIS A 255 -7.06 -7.53 4.74
C HIS A 255 -6.60 -6.13 4.32
N LEU A 256 -6.69 -5.85 3.02
CA LEU A 256 -6.29 -4.59 2.45
C LEU A 256 -7.49 -3.66 2.29
N PHE A 257 -7.31 -2.42 2.74
CA PHE A 257 -8.30 -1.36 2.64
C PHE A 257 -7.70 -0.16 1.94
N VAL A 258 -8.51 0.56 1.16
CA VAL A 258 -8.13 1.79 0.49
C VAL A 258 -8.72 2.97 1.25
N ARG A 259 -7.90 3.99 1.48
CA ARG A 259 -8.35 5.26 2.04
C ARG A 259 -8.03 6.41 1.09
N PRO A 260 -8.93 6.74 0.15
CA PRO A 260 -8.65 7.68 -0.93
C PRO A 260 -8.31 9.10 -0.46
N SER A 261 -8.94 9.56 0.62
CA SER A 261 -8.73 10.90 1.18
C SER A 261 -7.33 11.11 1.79
N TYR A 262 -6.60 10.00 2.04
CA TYR A 262 -5.24 10.06 2.55
C TYR A 262 -4.21 9.46 1.58
N GLY A 263 -4.67 8.84 0.48
CA GLY A 263 -3.78 8.29 -0.56
C GLY A 263 -3.08 6.99 -0.17
N HIS A 264 -3.45 6.33 0.94
CA HIS A 264 -2.80 5.12 1.42
C HIS A 264 -3.67 3.89 1.32
N TYR A 265 -3.02 2.75 1.12
CA TYR A 265 -3.55 1.46 1.53
C TYR A 265 -3.35 1.25 3.02
N TYR A 266 -4.26 0.51 3.62
CA TYR A 266 -4.23 0.11 5.01
C TYR A 266 -4.35 -1.40 5.12
N PHE A 267 -3.57 -2.01 6.00
CA PHE A 267 -3.66 -3.43 6.31
C PHE A 267 -4.19 -3.64 7.73
N GLY A 268 -4.84 -4.77 7.95
CA GLY A 268 -5.37 -5.18 9.25
C GLY A 268 -6.90 -5.14 9.33
N ASP A 269 -7.44 -5.05 10.53
CA ASP A 269 -8.89 -5.09 10.77
C ASP A 269 -9.51 -3.68 10.70
N TYR A 270 -10.13 -3.40 9.55
CA TYR A 270 -10.94 -2.20 9.30
C TYR A 270 -12.36 -2.58 8.82
N TYR A 271 -12.87 -3.76 9.20
CA TYR A 271 -14.19 -4.25 8.77
C TYR A 271 -15.38 -3.61 9.49
N SER A 272 -15.16 -3.02 10.67
CA SER A 272 -16.24 -2.37 11.41
C SER A 272 -16.91 -1.27 10.59
N PRO A 273 -18.26 -1.14 10.62
CA PRO A 273 -19.00 -0.11 9.88
C PRO A 273 -18.52 1.31 10.16
N ARG A 274 -17.96 1.59 11.33
CA ARG A 274 -17.39 2.90 11.67
C ARG A 274 -16.30 3.31 10.68
N TYR A 275 -15.40 2.37 10.32
CA TYR A 275 -14.30 2.65 9.41
C TYR A 275 -14.78 3.01 7.99
N ARG A 276 -15.86 2.37 7.53
CA ARG A 276 -16.48 2.73 6.27
C ARG A 276 -17.02 4.17 6.28
N ASN A 277 -17.58 4.60 7.40
CA ASN A 277 -18.03 5.99 7.58
C ASN A 277 -16.84 6.98 7.64
N GLU A 278 -15.67 6.51 8.08
CA GLU A 278 -14.42 7.26 8.12
C GLU A 278 -13.66 7.21 6.77
N GLY A 279 -14.22 6.56 5.74
CA GLY A 279 -13.67 6.53 4.38
C GLY A 279 -12.70 5.39 4.09
N TYR A 280 -12.68 4.34 4.91
CA TYR A 280 -11.97 3.10 4.59
C TYR A 280 -12.85 2.18 3.75
N TYR A 281 -12.33 1.73 2.64
CA TYR A 281 -13.02 0.84 1.71
C TYR A 281 -12.19 -0.44 1.53
N ASP A 282 -12.79 -1.60 1.69
CA ASP A 282 -12.17 -2.82 1.20
C ASP A 282 -11.95 -2.73 -0.32
N SER A 283 -10.93 -3.43 -0.83
CA SER A 283 -10.53 -3.37 -2.23
C SER A 283 -11.67 -3.64 -3.20
N TYR A 284 -12.54 -4.62 -2.89
CA TYR A 284 -13.71 -4.93 -3.69
C TYR A 284 -14.72 -3.78 -3.75
N SER A 285 -15.05 -3.20 -2.60
CA SER A 285 -15.98 -2.06 -2.51
C SER A 285 -15.40 -0.83 -3.20
N TYR A 286 -14.09 -0.59 -3.08
CA TYR A 286 -13.42 0.53 -3.73
C TYR A 286 -13.50 0.42 -5.25
N GLN A 287 -13.07 -0.72 -5.80
CA GLN A 287 -13.10 -0.98 -7.24
C GLN A 287 -14.51 -0.87 -7.83
N ASN A 288 -15.53 -1.43 -7.16
CA ASN A 288 -16.90 -1.40 -7.66
C ASN A 288 -17.62 -0.05 -7.43
N SER A 289 -17.11 0.81 -6.56
CA SER A 289 -17.71 2.12 -6.31
C SER A 289 -17.46 3.14 -7.41
N ARG A 290 -16.60 2.83 -8.38
CA ARG A 290 -16.15 3.73 -9.45
C ARG A 290 -15.50 5.03 -8.93
N ARG A 291 -14.94 4.97 -7.72
CA ARG A 291 -14.20 6.09 -7.11
C ARG A 291 -12.76 6.15 -7.58
N GLY A 292 -12.23 5.03 -8.01
CA GLY A 292 -10.86 4.89 -8.45
C GLY A 292 -10.59 3.51 -9.03
N TYR A 293 -9.33 3.17 -9.14
CA TYR A 293 -8.85 1.89 -9.62
C TYR A 293 -7.92 1.28 -8.57
N ASP A 294 -8.12 0.03 -8.25
CA ASP A 294 -7.26 -0.74 -7.37
C ASP A 294 -6.42 -1.72 -8.18
N PRO A 295 -5.14 -1.39 -8.46
CA PRO A 295 -4.27 -2.24 -9.27
C PRO A 295 -4.06 -3.63 -8.66
N ILE A 296 -3.98 -3.71 -7.34
CA ILE A 296 -3.73 -4.96 -6.61
C ILE A 296 -4.94 -5.89 -6.76
N PHE A 297 -6.14 -5.36 -6.53
CA PHE A 297 -7.38 -6.14 -6.65
C PHE A 297 -7.61 -6.65 -8.08
N VAL A 298 -7.34 -5.81 -9.08
CA VAL A 298 -7.54 -6.20 -10.49
C VAL A 298 -6.55 -7.30 -10.87
N TYR A 299 -5.31 -7.23 -10.42
CA TYR A 299 -4.32 -8.27 -10.64
C TYR A 299 -4.71 -9.60 -9.98
N ASP A 300 -5.09 -9.57 -8.70
CA ASP A 300 -5.46 -10.77 -7.93
C ASP A 300 -6.65 -11.53 -8.54
N ARG A 301 -7.56 -10.84 -9.20
CA ARG A 301 -8.70 -11.48 -9.89
C ARG A 301 -8.37 -12.04 -11.24
N TRP A 302 -7.29 -11.62 -11.82
CA TRP A 302 -6.86 -12.10 -13.14
C TRP A 302 -5.93 -13.32 -13.03
N THR A 303 -5.11 -13.42 -11.97
CA THR A 303 -4.24 -14.57 -11.68
C THR A 303 -4.99 -15.68 -10.95
#